data_4719177ab61f4775ce663023e970a2e2
#
_entry.id   4719177ab61f4775ce663023e970a2e2
#
_cell.length_a   1.000
_cell.length_b   1.000
_cell.length_c   1.000
_cell.angle_alpha   90.00
_cell.angle_beta   90.00
_cell.angle_gamma   90.00
#
_symmetry.space_group_name_H-M   'P 1'
#
loop_
_entity.id
_entity.type
_entity.pdbx_description
1 polymer ?
#
loop_
_entity_poly.entity_id
_entity_poly.type
_entity_poly.pdbx_seq_one_letter_code
_entity_poly.pdbx_strand_id
1 'polypeptide(L)'
;SDDSTERYLVLDGQQRLTSLFVAITGTYDGKKLFLDVLSGVKGEKDPGDAYWDCRFLTEKEAKELNAWPRPAGEKNAAAERAVFVKFHDLTKLAAARAGVIATQKAAELGLDPAQTTRMTTSYLQAATVLASKTALQIHLIDEDSGEPMPIEEILEVFVRVNSGGLVLQKSDLLMSLLDLKWNDIQPELYRAVKEINAARPFNITRDDVLKSLLLAKGSETRFDRLVADRGRVENLATDLPQLLPSVQAAWKSLTLLLMDDCKITSERF
;
A
#
# COMPACT_ATOMS: atom_id res chain seq x y z
N SER A 1 14.94 -31.93 -12.24
CA SER A 1 15.19 -30.75 -11.39
C SER A 1 13.84 -30.13 -11.09
N ASP A 2 13.36 -30.48 -9.94
CA ASP A 2 12.09 -30.05 -9.38
C ASP A 2 12.29 -28.63 -8.86
N ASP A 3 11.92 -27.65 -9.66
CA ASP A 3 11.94 -26.23 -9.29
C ASP A 3 10.56 -25.89 -8.71
N SER A 4 10.23 -26.53 -7.57
CA SER A 4 9.07 -26.19 -6.77
C SER A 4 9.37 -24.87 -6.07
N THR A 5 9.23 -23.77 -6.79
CA THR A 5 9.18 -22.45 -6.19
C THR A 5 7.93 -22.38 -5.32
N GLU A 6 8.11 -22.53 -4.02
CA GLU A 6 7.06 -22.26 -3.04
C GLU A 6 6.46 -20.88 -3.32
N ARG A 7 5.16 -20.82 -3.49
CA ARG A 7 4.44 -19.56 -3.76
C ARG A 7 3.54 -19.27 -2.57
N TYR A 8 3.70 -18.09 -2.04
CA TYR A 8 2.88 -17.60 -0.94
C TYR A 8 1.84 -16.61 -1.44
N LEU A 9 0.59 -16.80 -1.03
CA LEU A 9 -0.47 -15.82 -1.23
C LEU A 9 -0.48 -14.85 -0.05
N VAL A 10 -0.33 -13.57 -0.32
CA VAL A 10 -0.41 -12.53 0.72
C VAL A 10 -1.87 -12.15 0.94
N LEU A 11 -2.44 -12.57 2.05
CA LEU A 11 -3.83 -12.27 2.42
C LEU A 11 -3.98 -10.84 2.95
N ASP A 12 -3.05 -10.39 3.78
CA ASP A 12 -3.02 -9.03 4.33
C ASP A 12 -1.64 -8.41 4.22
N GLY A 13 -1.60 -7.08 4.23
CA GLY A 13 -0.36 -6.32 4.19
C GLY A 13 0.25 -6.18 2.80
N GLN A 14 -0.46 -6.49 1.71
CA GLN A 14 0.03 -6.34 0.33
C GLN A 14 0.61 -4.94 0.06
N GLN A 15 -0.10 -3.88 0.48
CA GLN A 15 0.38 -2.51 0.30
C GLN A 15 1.64 -2.24 1.12
N ARG A 16 1.71 -2.75 2.35
CA ARG A 16 2.89 -2.62 3.22
C ARG A 16 4.09 -3.34 2.62
N LEU A 17 3.91 -4.58 2.15
CA LEU A 17 4.96 -5.34 1.47
C LEU A 17 5.39 -4.69 0.16
N THR A 18 4.44 -4.21 -0.65
CA THR A 18 4.75 -3.47 -1.89
C THR A 18 5.54 -2.21 -1.60
N SER A 19 5.15 -1.44 -0.58
CA SER A 19 5.87 -0.23 -0.16
C SER A 19 7.29 -0.55 0.30
N LEU A 20 7.47 -1.60 1.09
CA LEU A 20 8.79 -2.08 1.51
C LEU A 20 9.62 -2.57 0.32
N PHE A 21 9.03 -3.34 -0.59
CA PHE A 21 9.72 -3.81 -1.80
C PHE A 21 10.19 -2.64 -2.65
N VAL A 22 9.30 -1.66 -2.90
CA VAL A 22 9.64 -0.44 -3.66
C VAL A 22 10.74 0.36 -2.94
N ALA A 23 10.67 0.48 -1.62
CA ALA A 23 11.67 1.20 -0.83
C ALA A 23 13.05 0.53 -0.87
N ILE A 24 13.09 -0.81 -0.77
CA ILE A 24 14.35 -1.57 -0.67
C ILE A 24 14.96 -1.84 -2.03
N THR A 25 14.20 -2.28 -3.01
CA THR A 25 14.71 -2.81 -4.28
C THR A 25 14.15 -2.13 -5.52
N GLY A 26 12.97 -1.52 -5.41
CA GLY A 26 12.22 -1.00 -6.53
C GLY A 26 12.49 0.46 -6.85
N THR A 27 11.63 0.97 -7.71
CA THR A 27 11.57 2.39 -8.06
C THR A 27 10.11 2.84 -8.00
N TYR A 28 9.90 4.09 -7.67
CA TYR A 28 8.61 4.75 -7.76
C TYR A 28 8.74 5.95 -8.71
N ASP A 29 8.02 5.91 -9.83
CA ASP A 29 8.08 6.94 -10.87
C ASP A 29 9.53 7.23 -11.37
N GLY A 30 10.31 6.16 -11.59
CA GLY A 30 11.71 6.26 -12.01
C GLY A 30 12.70 6.74 -10.93
N LYS A 31 12.22 7.01 -9.71
CA LYS A 31 13.01 7.47 -8.56
C LYS A 31 13.26 6.33 -7.59
N LYS A 32 14.34 6.42 -6.84
CA LYS A 32 14.70 5.49 -5.76
C LYS A 32 14.53 6.15 -4.40
N LEU A 33 14.35 5.36 -3.36
CA LEU A 33 14.30 5.87 -2.00
C LEU A 33 15.70 6.23 -1.52
N PHE A 34 15.85 7.46 -1.01
CA PHE A 34 17.05 7.97 -0.34
C PHE A 34 16.68 8.37 1.09
N LEU A 35 17.61 8.17 2.00
CA LEU A 35 17.55 8.58 3.39
C LEU A 35 18.58 9.70 3.60
N ASP A 36 18.17 10.83 4.17
CA ASP A 36 19.12 11.80 4.72
C ASP A 36 19.70 11.26 6.03
N VAL A 37 20.96 10.86 5.99
CA VAL A 37 21.66 10.26 7.12
C VAL A 37 22.10 11.27 8.17
N LEU A 38 21.91 12.54 7.93
CA LEU A 38 22.08 13.61 8.93
C LEU A 38 20.76 13.99 9.61
N SER A 39 19.62 13.50 9.12
CA SER A 39 18.33 13.57 9.81
C SER A 39 18.29 12.63 11.03
N GLY A 40 17.15 12.31 11.57
CA GLY A 40 17.05 11.43 12.76
C GLY A 40 17.19 12.19 14.08
N VAL A 41 16.96 13.50 14.05
CA VAL A 41 16.93 14.33 15.25
C VAL A 41 15.58 14.16 15.94
N LYS A 42 15.59 14.05 17.27
CA LYS A 42 14.35 13.97 18.05
C LYS A 42 13.53 15.24 17.83
N GLY A 43 12.26 15.08 17.50
CA GLY A 43 11.34 16.20 17.29
C GLY A 43 11.02 16.91 18.60
N GLU A 44 10.80 18.23 18.54
CA GLU A 44 10.37 19.02 19.72
C GLU A 44 8.98 18.62 20.22
N LYS A 45 8.12 18.10 19.33
CA LYS A 45 6.72 17.72 19.64
C LYS A 45 6.58 16.33 20.23
N ASP A 46 7.49 15.43 19.90
CA ASP A 46 7.51 14.06 20.42
C ASP A 46 8.97 13.64 20.67
N PRO A 47 9.50 13.87 21.88
CA PRO A 47 10.91 13.62 22.20
C PRO A 47 11.31 12.14 22.13
N GLY A 48 10.33 11.22 21.96
CA GLY A 48 10.55 9.79 21.81
C GLY A 48 10.93 9.38 20.40
N ASP A 49 10.45 10.10 19.38
CA ASP A 49 10.59 9.70 17.99
C ASP A 49 11.66 10.52 17.26
N ALA A 50 12.57 9.82 16.59
CA ALA A 50 13.52 10.44 15.68
C ALA A 50 12.83 10.70 14.33
N TYR A 51 12.93 11.94 13.85
CA TYR A 51 12.42 12.29 12.54
C TYR A 51 13.44 11.92 11.44
N TRP A 52 13.03 11.06 10.52
CA TRP A 52 13.83 10.61 9.39
C TRP A 52 13.34 11.24 8.09
N ASP A 53 14.21 11.94 7.36
CA ASP A 53 13.88 12.48 6.05
C ASP A 53 14.18 11.45 4.96
N CYS A 54 13.12 10.83 4.44
CA CYS A 54 13.18 9.85 3.37
C CYS A 54 12.48 10.42 2.13
N ARG A 55 13.17 10.42 0.99
CA ARG A 55 12.64 10.98 -0.27
C ARG A 55 12.86 10.04 -1.45
N PHE A 56 11.90 9.99 -2.35
CA PHE A 56 12.10 9.40 -3.66
C PHE A 56 12.79 10.41 -4.58
N LEU A 57 14.03 10.11 -4.97
CA LEU A 57 14.89 11.00 -5.74
C LEU A 57 15.49 10.25 -6.93
N THR A 58 15.76 10.99 -8.01
CA THR A 58 16.71 10.58 -9.05
C THR A 58 18.14 10.73 -8.52
N GLU A 59 19.10 10.05 -9.16
CA GLU A 59 20.52 10.21 -8.85
C GLU A 59 21.00 11.66 -8.98
N LYS A 60 20.43 12.39 -9.93
CA LYS A 60 20.76 13.80 -10.17
C LYS A 60 20.27 14.67 -9.02
N GLU A 61 18.98 14.53 -8.64
CA GLU A 61 18.40 15.27 -7.51
C GLU A 61 19.16 15.00 -6.20
N ALA A 62 19.51 13.73 -5.93
CA ALA A 62 20.28 13.38 -4.75
C ALA A 62 21.67 14.01 -4.73
N LYS A 63 22.36 14.05 -5.87
CA LYS A 63 23.67 14.73 -6.01
C LYS A 63 23.57 16.24 -5.77
N GLU A 64 22.53 16.87 -6.31
CA GLU A 64 22.27 18.30 -6.12
C GLU A 64 21.98 18.62 -4.63
N LEU A 65 21.17 17.79 -3.96
CA LEU A 65 20.87 17.96 -2.54
C LEU A 65 22.10 17.72 -1.62
N ASN A 66 22.98 16.81 -2.02
CA ASN A 66 24.22 16.51 -1.30
C ASN A 66 25.35 17.53 -1.55
N ALA A 67 25.20 18.42 -2.53
CA ALA A 67 26.22 19.43 -2.82
C ALA A 67 26.38 20.40 -1.64
N TRP A 68 27.63 20.60 -1.21
CA TRP A 68 27.98 21.49 -0.10
C TRP A 68 29.34 22.14 -0.32
N PRO A 69 29.56 23.44 -0.07
CA PRO A 69 28.52 24.41 0.30
C PRO A 69 27.52 24.67 -0.83
N ARG A 70 26.31 25.06 -0.46
CA ARG A 70 25.27 25.37 -1.45
C ARG A 70 25.61 26.70 -2.15
N PRO A 71 25.30 26.84 -3.44
CA PRO A 71 25.49 28.07 -4.18
C PRO A 71 24.76 29.25 -3.51
N ALA A 72 25.41 30.39 -3.44
CA ALA A 72 24.80 31.61 -2.90
C ALA A 72 23.61 32.01 -3.79
N GLY A 73 22.45 32.25 -3.18
CA GLY A 73 21.22 32.64 -3.89
C GLY A 73 20.16 31.55 -4.04
N GLU A 74 20.42 30.32 -3.66
CA GLU A 74 19.36 29.31 -3.56
C GLU A 74 18.37 29.60 -2.41
N LYS A 75 17.07 29.30 -2.65
CA LYS A 75 15.99 29.52 -1.67
C LYS A 75 16.23 28.87 -0.31
N ASN A 76 17.13 27.88 -0.24
CA ASN A 76 17.47 27.11 0.95
C ASN A 76 18.95 27.27 1.36
N ALA A 77 19.61 28.38 1.02
CA ALA A 77 21.03 28.61 1.36
C ALA A 77 21.32 28.54 2.88
N ALA A 78 20.30 28.83 3.71
CA ALA A 78 20.37 28.75 5.19
C ALA A 78 19.94 27.35 5.73
N ALA A 79 19.53 26.40 4.88
CA ALA A 79 19.13 25.08 5.34
C ALA A 79 20.33 24.29 5.88
N GLU A 80 20.09 23.48 6.88
CA GLU A 80 21.11 22.56 7.40
C GLU A 80 21.61 21.63 6.30
N ARG A 81 22.87 21.19 6.42
CA ARG A 81 23.48 20.25 5.48
C ARG A 81 22.73 18.91 5.52
N ALA A 82 22.37 18.38 4.37
CA ALA A 82 21.78 17.06 4.20
C ALA A 82 22.74 16.12 3.45
N VAL A 83 22.67 14.82 3.73
CA VAL A 83 23.43 13.79 3.03
C VAL A 83 22.49 12.63 2.70
N PHE A 84 21.98 12.63 1.49
CA PHE A 84 21.07 11.61 0.99
C PHE A 84 21.84 10.39 0.46
N VAL A 85 21.58 9.22 1.05
CA VAL A 85 22.16 7.93 0.68
C VAL A 85 21.04 7.02 0.19
N LYS A 86 21.28 6.21 -0.85
CA LYS A 86 20.28 5.24 -1.28
C LYS A 86 19.92 4.28 -0.17
N PHE A 87 18.65 4.13 0.09
CA PHE A 87 18.15 3.21 1.10
C PHE A 87 18.58 1.76 0.81
N HIS A 88 18.56 1.36 -0.45
CA HIS A 88 19.05 0.04 -0.90
C HIS A 88 20.51 -0.22 -0.53
N ASP A 89 21.39 0.78 -0.54
CA ASP A 89 22.79 0.59 -0.17
C ASP A 89 22.94 0.33 1.34
N LEU A 90 22.04 0.90 2.15
CA LEU A 90 21.99 0.66 3.58
C LEU A 90 21.54 -0.76 3.93
N THR A 91 20.63 -1.35 3.11
CA THR A 91 20.17 -2.73 3.34
C THR A 91 21.25 -3.79 3.15
N LYS A 92 22.31 -3.46 2.41
CA LYS A 92 23.46 -4.35 2.15
C LYS A 92 24.57 -4.24 3.20
N LEU A 93 24.45 -3.30 4.13
CA LEU A 93 25.48 -3.06 5.14
C LEU A 93 25.41 -4.10 6.24
N ALA A 94 26.53 -4.82 6.46
CA ALA A 94 26.69 -5.58 7.67
C ALA A 94 26.83 -4.64 8.88
N ALA A 95 26.07 -4.88 9.94
CA ALA A 95 26.06 -4.04 11.15
C ALA A 95 27.49 -3.81 11.71
N ALA A 96 28.34 -4.82 11.68
CA ALA A 96 29.74 -4.73 12.12
C ALA A 96 30.60 -3.76 11.31
N ARG A 97 30.20 -3.42 10.07
CA ARG A 97 30.95 -2.48 9.20
C ARG A 97 30.28 -1.12 9.07
N ALA A 98 29.03 -1.00 9.48
CA ALA A 98 28.25 0.23 9.27
C ALA A 98 28.92 1.47 9.87
N GLY A 99 29.42 1.38 11.10
CA GLY A 99 30.11 2.49 11.77
C GLY A 99 31.41 2.91 11.07
N VAL A 100 32.21 1.94 10.62
CA VAL A 100 33.48 2.21 9.91
C VAL A 100 33.20 2.90 8.58
N ILE A 101 32.27 2.38 7.80
CA ILE A 101 31.88 2.96 6.51
C ILE A 101 31.33 4.37 6.69
N ALA A 102 30.48 4.59 7.70
CA ALA A 102 29.93 5.89 7.99
C ALA A 102 31.02 6.92 8.34
N THR A 103 31.98 6.53 9.20
CA THR A 103 33.08 7.40 9.60
C THR A 103 33.99 7.75 8.39
N GLN A 104 34.31 6.79 7.55
CA GLN A 104 35.09 7.02 6.34
C GLN A 104 34.37 8.02 5.39
N LYS A 105 33.09 7.78 5.11
CA LYS A 105 32.30 8.68 4.29
C LYS A 105 32.15 10.08 4.90
N ALA A 106 32.00 10.18 6.22
CA ALA A 106 31.94 11.45 6.91
C ALA A 106 33.23 12.27 6.74
N ALA A 107 34.40 11.61 6.81
CA ALA A 107 35.69 12.22 6.56
C ALA A 107 35.83 12.68 5.11
N GLU A 108 35.44 11.83 4.13
CA GLU A 108 35.44 12.18 2.69
C GLU A 108 34.57 13.41 2.37
N LEU A 109 33.44 13.54 3.09
CA LEU A 109 32.51 14.64 2.94
C LEU A 109 32.90 15.88 3.75
N GLY A 110 33.94 15.80 4.57
CA GLY A 110 34.35 16.90 5.45
C GLY A 110 33.26 17.30 6.45
N LEU A 111 32.60 16.30 7.07
CA LEU A 111 31.58 16.53 8.08
C LEU A 111 32.24 16.96 9.39
N ASP A 112 31.56 17.85 10.12
CA ASP A 112 31.97 18.20 11.48
C ASP A 112 31.72 17.03 12.48
N PRO A 113 32.25 17.08 13.70
CA PRO A 113 32.11 15.98 14.66
C PRO A 113 30.65 15.65 15.00
N ALA A 114 29.74 16.64 15.07
CA ALA A 114 28.33 16.42 15.37
C ALA A 114 27.62 15.71 14.19
N GLN A 115 27.87 16.16 12.97
CA GLN A 115 27.37 15.55 11.73
C GLN A 115 27.92 14.12 11.56
N THR A 116 29.21 13.90 11.85
CA THR A 116 29.84 12.57 11.82
C THR A 116 29.15 11.62 12.79
N THR A 117 28.87 12.08 14.01
CA THR A 117 28.15 11.29 15.01
C THR A 117 26.75 10.94 14.53
N ARG A 118 26.00 11.91 13.99
CA ARG A 118 24.64 11.69 13.43
C ARG A 118 24.68 10.63 12.31
N MET A 119 25.58 10.80 11.34
CA MET A 119 25.74 9.86 10.23
C MET A 119 26.06 8.45 10.70
N THR A 120 27.01 8.33 11.65
CA THR A 120 27.40 7.04 12.22
C THR A 120 26.24 6.37 12.94
N THR A 121 25.48 7.12 13.73
CA THR A 121 24.28 6.63 14.41
C THR A 121 23.22 6.16 13.42
N SER A 122 22.97 6.93 12.36
CA SER A 122 21.99 6.59 11.32
C SER A 122 22.36 5.29 10.58
N TYR A 123 23.64 5.14 10.24
CA TYR A 123 24.12 3.91 9.59
C TYR A 123 24.00 2.68 10.50
N LEU A 124 24.36 2.80 11.78
CA LEU A 124 24.24 1.72 12.75
C LEU A 124 22.79 1.35 13.00
N GLN A 125 21.91 2.31 13.17
CA GLN A 125 20.48 2.07 13.36
C GLN A 125 19.86 1.40 12.14
N ALA A 126 20.11 1.93 10.93
CA ALA A 126 19.62 1.34 9.70
C ALA A 126 20.10 -0.12 9.55
N ALA A 127 21.39 -0.37 9.72
CA ALA A 127 21.95 -1.73 9.61
C ALA A 127 21.39 -2.68 10.68
N THR A 128 21.16 -2.20 11.92
CA THR A 128 20.58 -3.00 12.99
C THR A 128 19.13 -3.35 12.72
N VAL A 129 18.32 -2.37 12.33
CA VAL A 129 16.89 -2.59 12.05
C VAL A 129 16.71 -3.52 10.84
N LEU A 130 17.47 -3.29 9.77
CA LEU A 130 17.38 -4.09 8.54
C LEU A 130 17.94 -5.51 8.71
N ALA A 131 18.87 -5.72 9.64
CA ALA A 131 19.36 -7.05 10.00
C ALA A 131 18.47 -7.77 11.04
N SER A 132 17.51 -7.08 11.64
CA SER A 132 16.64 -7.64 12.66
C SER A 132 15.69 -8.67 12.06
N LYS A 133 15.74 -9.90 12.59
CA LYS A 133 14.78 -10.98 12.22
C LYS A 133 13.35 -10.70 12.69
N THR A 134 13.16 -9.72 13.57
CA THR A 134 11.86 -9.36 14.15
C THR A 134 11.29 -8.08 13.54
N ALA A 135 11.94 -7.50 12.54
CA ALA A 135 11.46 -6.29 11.86
C ALA A 135 10.12 -6.48 11.14
N LEU A 136 9.85 -7.71 10.69
CA LEU A 136 8.59 -8.12 10.08
C LEU A 136 8.10 -9.39 10.78
N GLN A 137 6.85 -9.36 11.24
CA GLN A 137 6.15 -10.55 11.69
C GLN A 137 5.27 -11.07 10.55
N ILE A 138 5.52 -12.33 10.18
CA ILE A 138 4.77 -13.04 9.15
C ILE A 138 4.06 -14.21 9.83
N HIS A 139 2.76 -14.30 9.67
CA HIS A 139 1.99 -15.46 10.06
C HIS A 139 1.77 -16.31 8.80
N LEU A 140 2.38 -17.48 8.75
CA LEU A 140 2.20 -18.45 7.66
C LEU A 140 1.01 -19.33 8.00
N ILE A 141 0.09 -19.43 7.06
CA ILE A 141 -0.98 -20.43 7.07
C ILE A 141 -0.51 -21.51 6.11
N ASP A 142 -0.10 -22.64 6.66
CA ASP A 142 0.48 -23.75 5.91
C ASP A 142 -0.60 -24.79 5.65
N GLU A 143 -0.87 -25.03 4.36
CA GLU A 143 -1.84 -26.04 3.91
C GLU A 143 -1.20 -27.43 3.79
N ASP A 144 0.15 -27.54 3.83
CA ASP A 144 0.87 -28.80 3.65
C ASP A 144 0.83 -29.70 4.90
N SER A 145 0.44 -29.18 6.05
CA SER A 145 0.49 -29.89 7.34
C SER A 145 -0.73 -30.74 7.68
N GLY A 146 -1.74 -30.80 6.80
CA GLY A 146 -2.99 -31.54 7.06
C GLY A 146 -4.10 -31.26 6.05
N GLU A 147 -5.34 -31.35 6.51
CA GLU A 147 -6.48 -30.90 5.69
C GLU A 147 -6.38 -29.39 5.45
N PRO A 148 -6.67 -28.91 4.22
CA PRO A 148 -6.61 -27.49 3.91
C PRO A 148 -7.49 -26.70 4.90
N MET A 149 -6.94 -25.63 5.46
CA MET A 149 -7.66 -24.78 6.41
C MET A 149 -8.94 -24.27 5.76
N PRO A 150 -10.11 -24.46 6.40
CA PRO A 150 -11.36 -23.94 5.89
C PRO A 150 -11.25 -22.43 5.62
N ILE A 151 -11.82 -21.96 4.53
CA ILE A 151 -11.72 -20.54 4.14
C ILE A 151 -12.32 -19.62 5.21
N GLU A 152 -13.26 -20.13 5.99
CA GLU A 152 -13.88 -19.44 7.12
C GLU A 152 -12.84 -19.14 8.21
N GLU A 153 -11.93 -20.07 8.51
CA GLU A 153 -10.84 -19.85 9.46
C GLU A 153 -9.81 -18.89 8.91
N ILE A 154 -9.45 -19.02 7.64
CA ILE A 154 -8.57 -18.04 6.96
C ILE A 154 -9.18 -16.65 7.03
N LEU A 155 -10.48 -16.55 6.80
CA LEU A 155 -11.23 -15.31 6.87
C LEU A 155 -11.27 -14.74 8.28
N GLU A 156 -11.47 -15.58 9.29
CA GLU A 156 -11.49 -15.15 10.70
C GLU A 156 -10.11 -14.63 11.12
N VAL A 157 -9.05 -15.30 10.75
CA VAL A 157 -7.67 -14.83 10.96
C VAL A 157 -7.46 -13.48 10.28
N PHE A 158 -7.89 -13.35 9.02
CA PHE A 158 -7.80 -12.12 8.26
C PHE A 158 -8.56 -10.96 8.91
N VAL A 159 -9.80 -11.18 9.36
CA VAL A 159 -10.60 -10.17 10.07
C VAL A 159 -9.95 -9.78 11.40
N ARG A 160 -9.44 -10.74 12.17
CA ARG A 160 -8.78 -10.48 13.46
C ARG A 160 -7.50 -9.67 13.29
N VAL A 161 -6.66 -10.01 12.31
CA VAL A 161 -5.42 -9.29 12.03
C VAL A 161 -5.70 -7.84 11.61
N ASN A 162 -6.76 -7.63 10.83
CA ASN A 162 -7.14 -6.29 10.36
C ASN A 162 -7.95 -5.48 11.39
N SER A 163 -8.46 -6.09 12.48
CA SER A 163 -9.22 -5.37 13.50
C SER A 163 -8.38 -4.40 14.35
N GLY A 164 -7.06 -4.51 14.31
CA GLY A 164 -6.12 -3.59 14.98
C GLY A 164 -5.59 -2.43 14.14
N GLY A 165 -6.04 -2.32 12.87
CA GLY A 165 -5.59 -1.30 11.92
C GLY A 165 -6.73 -0.58 11.21
N LEU A 166 -6.53 -0.21 9.95
CA LEU A 166 -7.62 0.25 9.07
C LEU A 166 -8.63 -0.90 8.93
N VAL A 167 -9.83 -0.67 9.45
CA VAL A 167 -10.90 -1.67 9.37
C VAL A 167 -11.20 -1.96 7.91
N LEU A 168 -10.91 -3.18 7.48
CA LEU A 168 -11.28 -3.63 6.15
C LEU A 168 -12.78 -3.52 5.99
N GLN A 169 -13.21 -2.87 4.92
CA GLN A 169 -14.64 -2.80 4.65
C GLN A 169 -15.13 -4.21 4.28
N LYS A 170 -16.30 -4.56 4.80
CA LYS A 170 -16.92 -5.88 4.53
C LYS A 170 -17.21 -6.08 3.04
N SER A 171 -17.28 -5.00 2.26
CA SER A 171 -17.34 -5.02 0.81
C SER A 171 -16.05 -5.54 0.18
N ASP A 172 -14.88 -5.16 0.70
CA ASP A 172 -13.60 -5.64 0.17
C ASP A 172 -13.42 -7.14 0.40
N LEU A 173 -13.91 -7.61 1.55
CA LEU A 173 -13.90 -9.02 1.88
C LEU A 173 -14.83 -9.83 0.97
N LEU A 174 -16.07 -9.37 0.77
CA LEU A 174 -16.99 -9.98 -0.18
C LEU A 174 -16.41 -10.00 -1.60
N MET A 175 -15.77 -8.91 -2.01
CA MET A 175 -15.09 -8.82 -3.30
C MET A 175 -13.99 -9.87 -3.45
N SER A 176 -13.17 -10.07 -2.42
CA SER A 176 -12.10 -11.08 -2.44
C SER A 176 -12.67 -12.50 -2.56
N LEU A 177 -13.78 -12.79 -1.89
CA LEU A 177 -14.46 -14.08 -1.99
C LEU A 177 -15.10 -14.30 -3.37
N LEU A 178 -15.70 -13.27 -3.95
CA LEU A 178 -16.26 -13.33 -5.29
C LEU A 178 -15.17 -13.51 -6.36
N ASP A 179 -14.00 -12.90 -6.17
CA ASP A 179 -12.85 -12.96 -7.08
C ASP A 179 -12.30 -14.40 -7.26
N LEU A 180 -12.49 -15.26 -6.25
CA LEU A 180 -12.10 -16.67 -6.33
C LEU A 180 -12.80 -17.43 -7.46
N LYS A 181 -13.99 -17.02 -7.88
CA LYS A 181 -14.80 -17.67 -8.92
C LYS A 181 -15.10 -16.75 -10.10
N TRP A 182 -15.13 -15.45 -9.87
CA TRP A 182 -15.31 -14.43 -10.90
C TRP A 182 -13.99 -13.65 -11.05
N ASN A 183 -13.03 -14.25 -11.75
CA ASN A 183 -11.64 -13.79 -11.85
C ASN A 183 -11.46 -12.35 -12.33
N ASP A 184 -12.42 -11.81 -13.08
CA ASP A 184 -12.35 -10.45 -13.63
C ASP A 184 -13.30 -9.46 -12.93
N ILE A 185 -13.81 -9.80 -11.73
CA ILE A 185 -14.79 -8.96 -11.02
C ILE A 185 -14.30 -7.53 -10.81
N GLN A 186 -13.05 -7.36 -10.39
CA GLN A 186 -12.51 -6.02 -10.09
C GLN A 186 -12.39 -5.15 -11.35
N PRO A 187 -11.75 -5.59 -12.44
CA PRO A 187 -11.69 -4.82 -13.68
C PRO A 187 -13.06 -4.60 -14.31
N GLU A 188 -13.98 -5.56 -14.23
CA GLU A 188 -15.33 -5.40 -14.78
C GLU A 188 -16.16 -4.38 -14.01
N LEU A 189 -16.21 -4.45 -12.69
CA LEU A 189 -16.88 -3.46 -11.86
C LEU A 189 -16.25 -2.07 -12.01
N TYR A 190 -14.91 -1.98 -12.06
CA TYR A 190 -14.24 -0.70 -12.29
C TYR A 190 -14.65 -0.09 -13.64
N ARG A 191 -14.71 -0.89 -14.70
CA ARG A 191 -15.15 -0.45 -16.02
C ARG A 191 -16.62 0.01 -15.99
N ALA A 192 -17.50 -0.77 -15.36
CA ALA A 192 -18.92 -0.44 -15.22
C ALA A 192 -19.12 0.90 -14.47
N VAL A 193 -18.47 1.08 -13.33
CA VAL A 193 -18.50 2.32 -12.54
C VAL A 193 -18.00 3.51 -13.36
N LYS A 194 -16.86 3.35 -14.04
CA LYS A 194 -16.29 4.40 -14.90
C LYS A 194 -17.25 4.80 -16.02
N GLU A 195 -17.92 3.85 -16.65
CA GLU A 195 -18.88 4.12 -17.70
C GLU A 195 -20.18 4.75 -17.19
N ILE A 196 -20.67 4.36 -16.01
CA ILE A 196 -21.83 4.96 -15.36
C ILE A 196 -21.54 6.43 -15.05
N ASN A 197 -20.35 6.73 -14.55
CA ASN A 197 -19.94 8.09 -14.13
C ASN A 197 -19.43 8.98 -15.28
N ALA A 198 -19.12 8.42 -16.46
CA ALA A 198 -18.36 9.11 -17.53
C ALA A 198 -18.96 10.41 -18.07
N ALA A 199 -20.25 10.64 -17.90
CA ALA A 199 -20.92 11.82 -18.46
C ALA A 199 -21.81 12.54 -17.42
N ARG A 200 -21.63 12.31 -16.12
CA ARG A 200 -22.65 12.67 -15.13
C ARG A 200 -22.08 13.10 -13.79
N PRO A 201 -22.72 14.04 -13.08
CA PRO A 201 -22.23 14.59 -11.81
C PRO A 201 -22.49 13.67 -10.61
N PHE A 202 -22.81 12.40 -10.83
CA PHE A 202 -23.05 11.44 -9.76
C PHE A 202 -21.79 10.63 -9.49
N ASN A 203 -21.49 10.38 -8.23
CA ASN A 203 -20.35 9.58 -7.80
C ASN A 203 -20.80 8.17 -7.39
N ILE A 204 -21.31 7.40 -8.38
CA ILE A 204 -21.68 6.01 -8.15
C ILE A 204 -20.43 5.21 -7.83
N THR A 205 -20.45 4.49 -6.72
CA THR A 205 -19.32 3.71 -6.22
C THR A 205 -19.41 2.25 -6.66
N ARG A 206 -18.31 1.53 -6.51
CA ARG A 206 -18.26 0.07 -6.69
C ARG A 206 -19.28 -0.64 -5.80
N ASP A 207 -19.39 -0.19 -4.55
CA ASP A 207 -20.31 -0.79 -3.57
C ASP A 207 -21.78 -0.59 -3.95
N ASP A 208 -22.13 0.53 -4.59
CA ASP A 208 -23.50 0.78 -5.08
C ASP A 208 -23.85 -0.18 -6.22
N VAL A 209 -22.92 -0.39 -7.16
CA VAL A 209 -23.12 -1.35 -8.25
C VAL A 209 -23.21 -2.78 -7.70
N LEU A 210 -22.35 -3.15 -6.76
CA LEU A 210 -22.37 -4.49 -6.13
C LEU A 210 -23.68 -4.73 -5.36
N LYS A 211 -24.14 -3.77 -4.56
CA LYS A 211 -25.44 -3.85 -3.89
C LYS A 211 -26.60 -3.98 -4.86
N SER A 212 -26.55 -3.26 -5.99
CA SER A 212 -27.56 -3.34 -7.02
C SER A 212 -27.61 -4.72 -7.69
N LEU A 213 -26.43 -5.34 -7.93
CA LEU A 213 -26.33 -6.71 -8.41
C LEU A 213 -26.96 -7.70 -7.45
N LEU A 214 -26.66 -7.58 -6.15
CA LEU A 214 -27.26 -8.41 -5.10
C LEU A 214 -28.77 -8.26 -5.04
N LEU A 215 -29.29 -7.02 -5.12
CA LEU A 215 -30.72 -6.75 -5.19
C LEU A 215 -31.37 -7.37 -6.42
N ALA A 216 -30.77 -7.20 -7.59
CA ALA A 216 -31.27 -7.78 -8.84
C ALA A 216 -31.33 -9.31 -8.79
N LYS A 217 -30.41 -9.95 -8.06
CA LYS A 217 -30.43 -11.39 -7.80
C LYS A 217 -31.46 -11.79 -6.73
N GLY A 218 -32.04 -10.83 -6.00
CA GLY A 218 -32.91 -11.12 -4.85
C GLY A 218 -32.15 -11.62 -3.64
N SER A 219 -30.88 -11.26 -3.53
CA SER A 219 -30.01 -11.66 -2.41
C SER A 219 -29.99 -10.63 -1.29
N GLU A 220 -29.45 -11.03 -0.16
CA GLU A 220 -29.14 -10.14 0.97
C GLU A 220 -28.11 -9.07 0.51
N THR A 221 -28.32 -7.81 0.87
CA THR A 221 -27.40 -6.71 0.54
C THR A 221 -26.43 -6.36 1.67
N ARG A 222 -26.63 -6.96 2.82
CA ARG A 222 -25.73 -6.79 3.97
C ARG A 222 -24.53 -7.70 3.81
N PHE A 223 -23.40 -7.10 3.50
CA PHE A 223 -22.13 -7.80 3.23
C PHE A 223 -21.67 -8.68 4.41
N ASP A 224 -21.93 -8.26 5.67
CA ASP A 224 -21.60 -9.02 6.87
C ASP A 224 -22.32 -10.38 6.95
N ARG A 225 -23.54 -10.47 6.44
CA ARG A 225 -24.29 -11.71 6.41
C ARG A 225 -23.92 -12.60 5.24
N LEU A 226 -23.57 -11.99 4.10
CA LEU A 226 -23.15 -12.74 2.92
C LEU A 226 -21.81 -13.44 3.09
N VAL A 227 -20.86 -12.74 3.70
CA VAL A 227 -19.52 -13.29 3.95
C VAL A 227 -19.54 -14.51 4.86
N ALA A 228 -20.54 -14.61 5.74
CA ALA A 228 -20.71 -15.75 6.63
C ALA A 228 -21.26 -17.02 5.94
N ASP A 229 -21.74 -16.94 4.70
CA ASP A 229 -22.35 -18.06 3.96
C ASP A 229 -21.60 -18.29 2.63
N ARG A 230 -20.61 -19.18 2.66
CA ARG A 230 -19.74 -19.49 1.52
C ARG A 230 -20.50 -20.05 0.33
N GLY A 231 -21.41 -21.01 0.55
CA GLY A 231 -22.18 -21.62 -0.55
C GLY A 231 -23.01 -20.59 -1.29
N ARG A 232 -23.50 -19.59 -0.58
CA ARG A 232 -24.21 -18.44 -1.13
C ARG A 232 -23.30 -17.54 -1.95
N VAL A 233 -22.07 -17.25 -1.46
CA VAL A 233 -21.10 -16.44 -2.20
C VAL A 233 -20.66 -17.12 -3.49
N GLU A 234 -20.44 -18.43 -3.48
CA GLU A 234 -20.06 -19.19 -4.67
C GLU A 234 -21.16 -19.14 -5.75
N ASN A 235 -22.42 -19.29 -5.35
CA ASN A 235 -23.55 -19.15 -6.27
C ASN A 235 -23.66 -17.72 -6.84
N LEU A 236 -23.45 -16.71 -5.99
CA LEU A 236 -23.46 -15.32 -6.42
C LEU A 236 -22.34 -15.06 -7.43
N ALA A 237 -21.12 -15.55 -7.20
CA ALA A 237 -20.01 -15.36 -8.13
C ALA A 237 -20.29 -15.93 -9.53
N THR A 238 -21.15 -16.93 -9.65
CA THR A 238 -21.58 -17.49 -10.93
C THR A 238 -22.67 -16.66 -11.60
N ASP A 239 -23.59 -16.10 -10.81
CA ASP A 239 -24.80 -15.45 -11.32
C ASP A 239 -24.62 -13.94 -11.58
N LEU A 240 -23.87 -13.25 -10.72
CA LEU A 240 -23.71 -11.79 -10.79
C LEU A 240 -23.08 -11.29 -12.10
N PRO A 241 -22.09 -11.98 -12.72
CA PRO A 241 -21.53 -11.54 -14.00
C PRO A 241 -22.60 -11.35 -15.08
N GLN A 242 -23.59 -12.24 -15.12
CA GLN A 242 -24.64 -12.22 -16.11
C GLN A 242 -25.61 -11.03 -15.90
N LEU A 243 -25.73 -10.53 -14.69
CA LEU A 243 -26.57 -9.39 -14.33
C LEU A 243 -25.90 -8.03 -14.52
N LEU A 244 -24.56 -8.00 -14.57
CA LEU A 244 -23.79 -6.75 -14.63
C LEU A 244 -24.19 -5.83 -15.78
N PRO A 245 -24.38 -6.31 -17.04
CA PRO A 245 -24.81 -5.44 -18.14
C PRO A 245 -26.17 -4.80 -17.90
N SER A 246 -27.12 -5.55 -17.34
CA SER A 246 -28.47 -5.07 -17.05
C SER A 246 -28.48 -4.03 -15.93
N VAL A 247 -27.72 -4.27 -14.87
CA VAL A 247 -27.57 -3.31 -13.76
C VAL A 247 -26.87 -2.04 -14.23
N GLN A 248 -25.84 -2.16 -15.05
CA GLN A 248 -25.16 -1.02 -15.64
C GLN A 248 -26.10 -0.17 -16.53
N ALA A 249 -26.93 -0.82 -17.35
CA ALA A 249 -27.93 -0.12 -18.15
C ALA A 249 -28.99 0.58 -17.30
N ALA A 250 -29.44 -0.08 -16.22
CA ALA A 250 -30.37 0.51 -15.27
C ALA A 250 -29.79 1.76 -14.58
N TRP A 251 -28.55 1.72 -14.14
CA TRP A 251 -27.86 2.90 -13.57
C TRP A 251 -27.74 4.04 -14.58
N LYS A 252 -27.36 3.73 -15.84
CA LYS A 252 -27.29 4.73 -16.90
C LYS A 252 -28.67 5.38 -17.16
N SER A 253 -29.72 4.60 -17.17
CA SER A 253 -31.09 5.11 -17.34
C SER A 253 -31.57 5.94 -16.14
N LEU A 254 -31.28 5.46 -14.92
CA LEU A 254 -31.62 6.18 -13.69
C LEU A 254 -30.94 7.56 -13.65
N THR A 255 -29.66 7.60 -13.93
CA THR A 255 -28.91 8.86 -13.92
C THR A 255 -29.38 9.84 -14.99
N LEU A 256 -29.84 9.36 -16.17
CA LEU A 256 -30.51 10.20 -17.20
C LEU A 256 -31.83 10.80 -16.67
N LEU A 257 -32.68 9.93 -16.12
CA LEU A 257 -33.98 10.38 -15.58
C LEU A 257 -33.78 11.43 -14.47
N LEU A 258 -32.83 11.20 -13.56
CA LEU A 258 -32.55 12.16 -12.50
C LEU A 258 -32.09 13.52 -13.05
N MET A 259 -31.26 13.55 -14.10
CA MET A 259 -30.78 14.78 -14.71
C MET A 259 -31.80 15.45 -15.57
N ASP A 260 -32.44 14.72 -16.48
CA ASP A 260 -33.26 15.30 -17.55
C ASP A 260 -34.68 15.59 -17.06
N ASP A 261 -35.28 14.67 -16.30
CA ASP A 261 -36.66 14.79 -15.83
C ASP A 261 -36.77 15.44 -14.45
N CYS A 262 -35.93 14.97 -13.49
CA CYS A 262 -35.98 15.47 -12.13
C CYS A 262 -35.11 16.73 -11.89
N LYS A 263 -34.28 17.12 -12.87
CA LYS A 263 -33.39 18.30 -12.79
C LYS A 263 -32.41 18.24 -11.61
N ILE A 264 -32.03 17.04 -11.17
CA ILE A 264 -31.07 16.84 -10.10
C ILE A 264 -29.67 16.82 -10.73
N THR A 265 -28.87 17.86 -10.44
CA THR A 265 -27.56 18.08 -11.07
C THR A 265 -26.39 18.05 -10.09
N SER A 266 -26.63 17.72 -8.82
CA SER A 266 -25.58 17.69 -7.79
C SER A 266 -25.48 16.35 -7.07
N GLU A 267 -24.29 16.01 -6.58
CA GLU A 267 -23.95 14.79 -5.83
C GLU A 267 -24.62 14.70 -4.43
N ARG A 268 -25.46 15.67 -4.06
CA ARG A 268 -26.09 15.73 -2.75
C ARG A 268 -27.43 14.98 -2.78
N PHE A 269 -27.35 13.71 -2.42
CA PHE A 269 -28.48 12.92 -1.95
C PHE A 269 -28.27 12.56 -0.48
#